data_1deffab93fc211369a0315c0548a2131
#
_entry.id   1deffab93fc211369a0315c0548a2131
#
_cell.length_a   1.000
_cell.length_b   1.000
_cell.length_c   1.000
_cell.angle_alpha   90.00
_cell.angle_beta   90.00
_cell.angle_gamma   90.00
#
_symmetry.space_group_name_H-M   'P 1'
#
loop_
_entity.id
_entity.type
_entity.pdbx_description
1 polymer ?
#
loop_
_entity_poly.entity_id
_entity_poly.type
_entity_poly.pdbx_seq_one_letter_code
_entity_poly.pdbx_strand_id
1 'polypeptide(L)'
;MEQGLAILEAAKATDSPVIIQASRGARTYANDIMLAKMMEALELMYPAIPICIHQDHGNTVATCLSAIQNGFTSVMMDGSLKEDAKTPADYAYNVTITRQVAELAHMVGASVEGELGCLGSLESGHGEAEDGHGFEGRLDKSMLLTDPEEAGRFVDETKVDALAVAIGTSHGAYKFTRKPTSEVLAMDVIEKIHARLPNTHIVMHGSSSVPQEWQEVFKAHGGEMKETYGVPVEEIVRGIKHGVRKVNIDTDCRLAMTAVFRKVAMQTRTEFDPRKFLKPAMEAMRDLCRERFEQFGTAGNASKIKVIPLSEMAKRYRSGALDPRIGDMNAAA
;
A
#
# COMPACT_ATOMS: atom_id res chain seq x y z
N MET A 1 -10.28 8.01 -12.54
CA MET A 1 -9.72 7.95 -13.92
C MET A 1 -8.34 8.59 -13.95
N GLU A 2 -8.21 9.84 -13.60
CA GLU A 2 -6.94 10.61 -13.71
C GLU A 2 -5.79 9.98 -12.93
N GLN A 3 -6.02 9.48 -11.72
CA GLN A 3 -5.00 8.80 -10.91
C GLN A 3 -4.48 7.53 -11.61
N GLY A 4 -5.39 6.68 -12.12
CA GLY A 4 -4.99 5.46 -12.83
C GLY A 4 -4.18 5.76 -14.10
N LEU A 5 -4.59 6.77 -14.87
CA LEU A 5 -3.83 7.22 -16.05
C LEU A 5 -2.45 7.75 -15.66
N ALA A 6 -2.35 8.59 -14.63
CA ALA A 6 -1.08 9.14 -14.16
C ALA A 6 -0.09 8.03 -13.76
N ILE A 7 -0.56 7.04 -13.00
CA ILE A 7 0.25 5.90 -12.56
C ILE A 7 0.74 5.09 -13.76
N LEU A 8 -0.15 4.75 -14.70
CA LEU A 8 0.21 3.90 -15.85
C LEU A 8 1.06 4.62 -16.89
N GLU A 9 0.86 5.92 -17.10
CA GLU A 9 1.75 6.74 -17.93
C GLU A 9 3.17 6.79 -17.32
N ALA A 10 3.27 6.96 -16.00
CA ALA A 10 4.55 6.91 -15.30
C ALA A 10 5.21 5.52 -15.42
N ALA A 11 4.45 4.45 -15.17
CA ALA A 11 4.92 3.07 -15.28
C ALA A 11 5.43 2.76 -16.70
N LYS A 12 4.70 3.18 -17.73
CA LYS A 12 5.11 3.04 -19.14
C LYS A 12 6.38 3.82 -19.43
N ALA A 13 6.48 5.07 -18.95
CA ALA A 13 7.64 5.93 -19.20
C ALA A 13 8.93 5.40 -18.55
N THR A 14 8.82 4.64 -17.48
CA THR A 14 9.95 4.09 -16.73
C THR A 14 10.16 2.59 -16.92
N ASP A 15 9.37 1.92 -17.75
CA ASP A 15 9.37 0.44 -17.87
C ASP A 15 9.22 -0.23 -16.48
N SER A 16 8.24 0.21 -15.69
CA SER A 16 8.01 -0.26 -14.32
C SER A 16 6.78 -1.16 -14.22
N PRO A 17 6.85 -2.32 -13.56
CA PRO A 17 5.67 -3.03 -13.10
C PRO A 17 4.99 -2.23 -11.99
N VAL A 18 3.68 -2.42 -11.80
CA VAL A 18 2.93 -1.64 -10.81
C VAL A 18 1.83 -2.46 -10.13
N ILE A 19 1.61 -2.17 -8.84
CA ILE A 19 0.42 -2.58 -8.11
C ILE A 19 -0.51 -1.38 -8.07
N ILE A 20 -1.67 -1.50 -8.73
CA ILE A 20 -2.74 -0.50 -8.62
C ILE A 20 -3.70 -1.00 -7.54
N GLN A 21 -3.86 -0.18 -6.51
CA GLN A 21 -4.70 -0.57 -5.39
C GLN A 21 -5.90 0.35 -5.21
N ALA A 22 -6.95 -0.21 -4.64
CA ALA A 22 -8.14 0.50 -4.24
C ALA A 22 -8.57 0.06 -2.84
N SER A 23 -8.70 1.02 -1.93
CA SER A 23 -9.26 0.78 -0.62
C SER A 23 -10.76 0.49 -0.69
N ARG A 24 -11.33 -0.02 0.40
CA ARG A 24 -12.78 -0.13 0.55
C ARG A 24 -13.48 1.23 0.34
N GLY A 25 -12.88 2.31 0.84
CA GLY A 25 -13.37 3.68 0.65
C GLY A 25 -13.39 4.09 -0.82
N ALA A 26 -12.32 3.80 -1.56
CA ALA A 26 -12.24 4.06 -3.00
C ALA A 26 -13.28 3.26 -3.79
N ARG A 27 -13.49 1.99 -3.45
CA ARG A 27 -14.53 1.14 -4.06
C ARG A 27 -15.93 1.68 -3.79
N THR A 28 -16.22 2.10 -2.56
CA THR A 28 -17.50 2.71 -2.20
C THR A 28 -17.75 4.02 -2.95
N TYR A 29 -16.72 4.86 -3.05
CA TYR A 29 -16.80 6.14 -3.76
C TYR A 29 -17.05 5.97 -5.26
N ALA A 30 -16.28 5.13 -5.91
CA ALA A 30 -16.36 4.93 -7.36
C ALA A 30 -17.49 3.99 -7.79
N ASN A 31 -18.03 3.19 -6.89
CA ASN A 31 -18.82 1.99 -7.14
C ASN A 31 -17.98 0.82 -7.74
N ASP A 32 -18.24 -0.39 -7.29
CA ASP A 32 -17.47 -1.60 -7.67
C ASP A 32 -17.44 -1.83 -9.18
N ILE A 33 -18.58 -1.65 -9.86
CA ILE A 33 -18.68 -1.90 -11.31
C ILE A 33 -17.84 -0.86 -12.08
N MET A 34 -17.97 0.41 -11.75
CA MET A 34 -17.19 1.47 -12.40
C MET A 34 -15.70 1.29 -12.18
N LEU A 35 -15.28 1.00 -10.93
CA LEU A 35 -13.89 0.80 -10.61
C LEU A 35 -13.30 -0.42 -11.33
N ALA A 36 -13.99 -1.56 -11.31
CA ALA A 36 -13.58 -2.78 -12.04
C ALA A 36 -13.40 -2.51 -13.53
N LYS A 37 -14.33 -1.78 -14.15
CA LYS A 37 -14.23 -1.44 -15.59
C LYS A 37 -13.14 -0.41 -15.88
N MET A 38 -12.86 0.50 -14.98
CA MET A 38 -11.69 1.39 -15.12
C MET A 38 -10.37 0.62 -15.01
N MET A 39 -10.25 -0.32 -14.08
CA MET A 39 -9.05 -1.16 -13.94
C MET A 39 -8.82 -2.03 -15.18
N GLU A 40 -9.88 -2.68 -15.69
CA GLU A 40 -9.85 -3.46 -16.94
C GLU A 40 -9.44 -2.58 -18.14
N ALA A 41 -9.98 -1.37 -18.24
CA ALA A 41 -9.60 -0.44 -19.29
C ALA A 41 -8.13 -0.05 -19.21
N LEU A 42 -7.60 0.21 -18.02
CA LEU A 42 -6.18 0.51 -17.82
C LEU A 42 -5.28 -0.66 -18.25
N GLU A 43 -5.62 -1.89 -17.90
CA GLU A 43 -4.90 -3.09 -18.32
C GLU A 43 -4.86 -3.20 -19.85
N LEU A 44 -6.00 -3.01 -20.52
CA LEU A 44 -6.11 -3.04 -21.98
C LEU A 44 -5.34 -1.91 -22.67
N MET A 45 -5.27 -0.72 -22.05
CA MET A 45 -4.54 0.44 -22.58
C MET A 45 -3.03 0.30 -22.43
N TYR A 46 -2.54 -0.44 -21.44
CA TYR A 46 -1.12 -0.58 -21.15
C TYR A 46 -0.66 -2.05 -21.11
N PRO A 47 -0.85 -2.82 -22.21
CA PRO A 47 -0.64 -4.27 -22.23
C PRO A 47 0.81 -4.71 -22.02
N ALA A 48 1.77 -3.78 -22.15
CA ALA A 48 3.18 -4.05 -21.91
C ALA A 48 3.59 -3.90 -20.44
N ILE A 49 2.71 -3.37 -19.60
CA ILE A 49 2.99 -3.16 -18.18
C ILE A 49 2.38 -4.28 -17.34
N PRO A 50 3.15 -5.07 -16.61
CA PRO A 50 2.61 -6.01 -15.64
C PRO A 50 1.91 -5.26 -14.52
N ILE A 51 0.60 -5.51 -14.36
CA ILE A 51 -0.25 -4.85 -13.38
C ILE A 51 -0.78 -5.91 -12.42
N CYS A 52 -0.65 -5.65 -11.11
CA CYS A 52 -1.42 -6.32 -10.08
C CYS A 52 -2.55 -5.39 -9.63
N ILE A 53 -3.78 -5.88 -9.65
CA ILE A 53 -4.95 -5.14 -9.16
C ILE A 53 -5.23 -5.61 -7.74
N HIS A 54 -5.07 -4.71 -6.76
CA HIS A 54 -5.06 -5.04 -5.35
C HIS A 54 -6.18 -4.35 -4.57
N GLN A 55 -6.94 -5.13 -3.78
CA GLN A 55 -7.84 -4.61 -2.76
C GLN A 55 -7.05 -4.30 -1.49
N ASP A 56 -6.98 -3.04 -1.13
CA ASP A 56 -6.28 -2.54 0.06
C ASP A 56 -7.23 -2.45 1.26
N HIS A 57 -6.82 -2.89 2.43
CA HIS A 57 -7.57 -2.90 3.70
C HIS A 57 -8.99 -3.48 3.60
N GLY A 58 -9.10 -4.74 3.25
CA GLY A 58 -10.34 -5.50 3.41
C GLY A 58 -10.62 -5.79 4.89
N ASN A 59 -11.81 -5.43 5.38
CA ASN A 59 -12.20 -5.57 6.78
C ASN A 59 -13.01 -6.83 7.07
N THR A 60 -13.46 -7.53 6.03
CA THR A 60 -14.21 -8.78 6.15
C THR A 60 -13.86 -9.73 5.02
N VAL A 61 -14.12 -11.02 5.23
CA VAL A 61 -14.02 -12.05 4.16
C VAL A 61 -14.87 -11.65 2.95
N ALA A 62 -16.08 -11.13 3.18
CA ALA A 62 -16.99 -10.71 2.10
C ALA A 62 -16.40 -9.56 1.26
N THR A 63 -15.72 -8.60 1.88
CA THR A 63 -15.04 -7.50 1.17
C THR A 63 -13.96 -8.05 0.22
N CYS A 64 -13.11 -8.96 0.72
CA CYS A 64 -12.05 -9.58 -0.08
C CYS A 64 -12.61 -10.42 -1.23
N LEU A 65 -13.61 -11.26 -0.96
CA LEU A 65 -14.25 -12.08 -2.01
C LEU A 65 -14.95 -11.23 -3.07
N SER A 66 -15.65 -10.16 -2.64
CA SER A 66 -16.27 -9.21 -3.57
C SER A 66 -15.23 -8.57 -4.49
N ALA A 67 -14.04 -8.24 -3.98
CA ALA A 67 -12.95 -7.73 -4.81
C ALA A 67 -12.50 -8.74 -5.87
N ILE A 68 -12.27 -10.00 -5.48
CA ILE A 68 -11.88 -11.07 -6.41
C ILE A 68 -12.96 -11.27 -7.49
N GLN A 69 -14.25 -11.25 -7.13
CA GLN A 69 -15.35 -11.36 -8.07
C GLN A 69 -15.40 -10.19 -9.07
N ASN A 70 -14.87 -9.02 -8.69
CA ASN A 70 -14.75 -7.85 -9.54
C ASN A 70 -13.40 -7.76 -10.30
N GLY A 71 -12.63 -8.86 -10.34
CA GLY A 71 -11.40 -8.95 -11.14
C GLY A 71 -10.11 -8.53 -10.43
N PHE A 72 -10.15 -8.30 -9.12
CA PHE A 72 -8.92 -8.06 -8.37
C PHE A 72 -8.08 -9.33 -8.30
N THR A 73 -6.78 -9.20 -8.56
CA THR A 73 -5.83 -10.32 -8.60
C THR A 73 -5.08 -10.51 -7.28
N SER A 74 -5.28 -9.59 -6.35
CA SER A 74 -4.69 -9.60 -5.02
C SER A 74 -5.63 -8.90 -4.03
N VAL A 75 -5.66 -9.37 -2.79
CA VAL A 75 -6.47 -8.79 -1.73
C VAL A 75 -5.69 -8.72 -0.44
N MET A 76 -5.91 -7.67 0.35
CA MET A 76 -5.45 -7.58 1.72
C MET A 76 -6.62 -7.88 2.66
N MET A 77 -6.42 -8.81 3.60
CA MET A 77 -7.26 -8.98 4.77
C MET A 77 -6.59 -8.33 5.96
N ASP A 78 -7.11 -7.19 6.36
CA ASP A 78 -6.63 -6.51 7.55
C ASP A 78 -7.40 -7.01 8.78
N GLY A 79 -6.90 -8.10 9.34
CA GLY A 79 -7.42 -8.69 10.58
C GLY A 79 -6.79 -8.10 11.84
N SER A 80 -5.92 -7.10 11.74
CA SER A 80 -5.41 -6.35 12.90
C SER A 80 -6.51 -5.52 13.57
N LEU A 81 -7.57 -5.24 12.82
CA LEU A 81 -8.78 -4.57 13.28
C LEU A 81 -9.99 -5.52 13.16
N LYS A 82 -11.02 -5.27 13.98
CA LYS A 82 -12.32 -5.96 13.86
C LYS A 82 -13.07 -5.52 12.61
N GLU A 83 -14.22 -6.12 12.33
CA GLU A 83 -15.07 -5.83 11.16
C GLU A 83 -15.46 -4.35 11.00
N ASP A 84 -15.49 -3.60 12.10
CA ASP A 84 -15.75 -2.16 12.08
C ASP A 84 -14.59 -1.34 11.47
N ALA A 85 -13.46 -1.99 11.20
CA ALA A 85 -12.22 -1.41 10.68
C ALA A 85 -11.62 -0.32 11.60
N LYS A 86 -11.90 -0.39 12.90
CA LYS A 86 -11.48 0.61 13.89
C LYS A 86 -10.99 -0.02 15.19
N THR A 87 -11.66 -1.07 15.69
CA THR A 87 -11.33 -1.69 16.95
C THR A 87 -10.18 -2.68 16.80
N PRO A 88 -9.05 -2.53 17.52
CA PRO A 88 -7.96 -3.50 17.47
C PRO A 88 -8.43 -4.92 17.78
N ALA A 89 -7.97 -5.88 17.02
CA ALA A 89 -8.29 -7.28 17.17
C ALA A 89 -7.16 -8.02 17.91
N ASP A 90 -7.49 -9.19 18.44
CA ASP A 90 -6.48 -10.10 18.97
C ASP A 90 -5.87 -10.99 17.87
N TYR A 91 -4.74 -11.59 18.18
CA TYR A 91 -4.01 -12.46 17.26
C TYR A 91 -4.86 -13.61 16.72
N ALA A 92 -5.63 -14.27 17.57
CA ALA A 92 -6.44 -15.43 17.19
C ALA A 92 -7.54 -15.07 16.18
N TYR A 93 -8.18 -13.93 16.37
CA TYR A 93 -9.13 -13.37 15.40
C TYR A 93 -8.44 -13.09 14.07
N ASN A 94 -7.31 -12.37 14.11
CA ASN A 94 -6.56 -12.02 12.91
C ASN A 94 -6.14 -13.27 12.11
N VAL A 95 -5.53 -14.25 12.76
CA VAL A 95 -5.17 -15.53 12.13
C VAL A 95 -6.38 -16.21 11.51
N THR A 96 -7.50 -16.26 12.23
CA THR A 96 -8.70 -16.98 11.78
C THR A 96 -9.24 -16.40 10.48
N ILE A 97 -9.46 -15.08 10.44
CA ILE A 97 -10.09 -14.48 9.27
C ILE A 97 -9.13 -14.31 8.09
N THR A 98 -7.84 -14.05 8.36
CA THR A 98 -6.82 -13.95 7.32
C THR A 98 -6.56 -15.29 6.65
N ARG A 99 -6.46 -16.38 7.41
CA ARG A 99 -6.39 -17.75 6.87
C ARG A 99 -7.57 -18.07 5.97
N GLN A 100 -8.80 -17.76 6.40
CA GLN A 100 -9.99 -18.02 5.60
C GLN A 100 -9.94 -17.28 4.25
N VAL A 101 -9.47 -16.02 4.23
CA VAL A 101 -9.29 -15.27 2.98
C VAL A 101 -8.20 -15.90 2.13
N ALA A 102 -7.07 -16.29 2.71
CA ALA A 102 -5.97 -16.91 1.98
C ALA A 102 -6.40 -18.21 1.30
N GLU A 103 -7.08 -19.10 2.02
CA GLU A 103 -7.61 -20.36 1.45
C GLU A 103 -8.52 -20.10 0.23
N LEU A 104 -9.45 -19.15 0.36
CA LEU A 104 -10.41 -18.84 -0.71
C LEU A 104 -9.76 -18.15 -1.92
N ALA A 105 -8.86 -17.21 -1.68
CA ALA A 105 -8.14 -16.48 -2.72
C ALA A 105 -7.18 -17.39 -3.50
N HIS A 106 -6.40 -18.22 -2.80
CA HIS A 106 -5.46 -19.14 -3.41
C HIS A 106 -6.15 -20.20 -4.30
N MET A 107 -7.39 -20.60 -3.96
CA MET A 107 -8.16 -21.50 -4.82
C MET A 107 -8.36 -20.98 -6.24
N VAL A 108 -8.45 -19.67 -6.40
CA VAL A 108 -8.64 -18.99 -7.70
C VAL A 108 -7.35 -18.33 -8.21
N GLY A 109 -6.25 -18.41 -7.46
CA GLY A 109 -4.92 -17.91 -7.86
C GLY A 109 -4.67 -16.45 -7.50
N ALA A 110 -5.55 -15.81 -6.74
CA ALA A 110 -5.32 -14.46 -6.22
C ALA A 110 -4.35 -14.52 -5.01
N SER A 111 -3.45 -13.55 -4.91
CA SER A 111 -2.54 -13.42 -3.78
C SER A 111 -3.18 -12.72 -2.59
N VAL A 112 -2.65 -12.97 -1.39
CA VAL A 112 -3.17 -12.40 -0.15
C VAL A 112 -2.09 -11.70 0.64
N GLU A 113 -2.42 -10.49 1.07
CA GLU A 113 -1.68 -9.72 2.07
C GLU A 113 -2.42 -9.81 3.42
N GLY A 114 -1.67 -10.04 4.48
CA GLY A 114 -2.16 -9.92 5.86
C GLY A 114 -1.48 -8.75 6.55
N GLU A 115 -1.99 -8.35 7.71
CA GLU A 115 -1.40 -7.32 8.55
C GLU A 115 -1.19 -7.81 9.97
N LEU A 116 -0.03 -7.49 10.55
CA LEU A 116 0.29 -7.80 11.94
C LEU A 116 0.86 -6.56 12.64
N GLY A 117 0.26 -6.21 13.77
CA GLY A 117 0.44 -4.94 14.45
C GLY A 117 -0.57 -3.90 13.98
N CYS A 118 -0.63 -2.77 14.65
CA CYS A 118 -1.50 -1.66 14.27
C CYS A 118 -0.68 -0.48 13.76
N LEU A 119 -1.13 0.13 12.68
CA LEU A 119 -0.47 1.31 12.14
C LEU A 119 -0.64 2.51 13.07
N GLY A 120 0.47 3.11 13.43
CA GLY A 120 0.51 4.29 14.28
C GLY A 120 1.93 4.82 14.44
N SER A 121 2.03 6.11 14.70
CA SER A 121 3.32 6.80 14.84
C SER A 121 4.01 6.46 16.16
N LEU A 122 5.26 6.00 16.11
CA LEU A 122 6.09 5.84 17.32
C LEU A 122 6.42 7.16 18.00
N GLU A 123 6.41 8.28 17.28
CA GLU A 123 6.66 9.61 17.84
C GLU A 123 5.51 10.04 18.78
N SER A 124 4.27 9.90 18.32
CA SER A 124 3.09 10.37 19.06
C SER A 124 2.36 9.26 19.83
N GLY A 125 2.54 8.01 19.46
CA GLY A 125 1.76 6.88 19.93
C GLY A 125 0.33 6.84 19.38
N HIS A 126 0.03 7.65 18.36
CA HIS A 126 -1.31 7.76 17.79
C HIS A 126 -1.42 7.09 16.41
N GLY A 127 -2.53 6.39 16.20
CA GLY A 127 -3.00 5.96 14.90
C GLY A 127 -3.96 6.98 14.29
N GLU A 128 -3.98 7.06 12.97
CA GLU A 128 -4.93 7.87 12.19
C GLU A 128 -5.70 6.96 11.23
N ALA A 129 -7.01 7.19 11.13
CA ALA A 129 -7.82 6.53 10.12
C ALA A 129 -7.72 7.25 8.77
N GLU A 130 -7.70 6.48 7.69
CA GLU A 130 -7.77 6.97 6.31
C GLU A 130 -8.80 6.14 5.54
N ASP A 131 -9.64 6.78 4.74
CA ASP A 131 -10.72 6.13 3.96
C ASP A 131 -11.70 5.29 4.82
N GLY A 132 -11.90 5.67 6.09
CA GLY A 132 -12.78 4.95 7.02
C GLY A 132 -12.18 3.67 7.59
N HIS A 133 -10.85 3.51 7.51
CA HIS A 133 -10.08 2.40 8.01
C HIS A 133 -8.92 2.90 8.87
N GLY A 134 -8.67 2.23 9.99
CA GLY A 134 -7.61 2.55 10.93
C GLY A 134 -8.13 2.89 12.32
N PHE A 135 -7.33 2.61 13.33
CA PHE A 135 -7.61 3.00 14.71
C PHE A 135 -7.30 4.48 14.91
N GLU A 136 -8.28 5.22 15.41
CA GLU A 136 -8.09 6.61 15.82
C GLU A 136 -7.89 6.68 17.32
N GLY A 137 -6.70 7.04 17.79
CA GLY A 137 -6.41 7.18 19.20
C GLY A 137 -5.00 6.76 19.57
N ARG A 138 -4.76 6.60 20.86
CA ARG A 138 -3.47 6.20 21.39
C ARG A 138 -3.36 4.68 21.47
N LEU A 139 -2.30 4.14 20.90
CA LEU A 139 -1.95 2.71 20.91
C LEU A 139 -0.80 2.46 21.88
N ASP A 140 -0.75 1.27 22.45
CA ASP A 140 0.41 0.81 23.21
C ASP A 140 1.59 0.55 22.26
N LYS A 141 2.81 0.84 22.69
CA LYS A 141 4.01 0.68 21.86
C LYS A 141 4.19 -0.74 21.33
N SER A 142 3.74 -1.75 22.07
CA SER A 142 3.77 -3.15 21.62
C SER A 142 2.87 -3.42 20.42
N MET A 143 1.85 -2.60 20.20
CA MET A 143 0.96 -2.71 19.05
C MET A 143 1.50 -1.97 17.81
N LEU A 144 2.42 -1.02 18.02
CA LEU A 144 3.03 -0.19 16.96
C LEU A 144 4.22 -0.84 16.27
N LEU A 145 4.65 -2.01 16.75
CA LEU A 145 5.79 -2.76 16.21
C LEU A 145 5.42 -4.22 16.05
N THR A 146 5.66 -4.75 14.87
CA THR A 146 5.47 -6.18 14.60
C THR A 146 6.60 -6.99 15.22
N ASP A 147 6.27 -7.97 16.06
CA ASP A 147 7.24 -8.91 16.60
C ASP A 147 7.67 -9.92 15.53
N PRO A 148 8.99 -10.12 15.28
CA PRO A 148 9.46 -11.02 14.22
C PRO A 148 9.10 -12.50 14.42
N GLU A 149 9.04 -12.99 15.65
CA GLU A 149 8.63 -14.37 15.95
C GLU A 149 7.14 -14.55 15.75
N GLU A 150 6.35 -13.57 16.16
CA GLU A 150 4.91 -13.57 15.90
C GLU A 150 4.61 -13.47 14.40
N ALA A 151 5.37 -12.67 13.64
CA ALA A 151 5.28 -12.61 12.18
C ALA A 151 5.54 -13.98 11.53
N GLY A 152 6.56 -14.71 12.01
CA GLY A 152 6.84 -16.06 11.54
C GLY A 152 5.68 -17.01 11.76
N ARG A 153 5.10 -17.02 12.98
CA ARG A 153 3.92 -17.85 13.31
C ARG A 153 2.70 -17.45 12.49
N PHE A 154 2.44 -16.16 12.36
CA PHE A 154 1.30 -15.63 11.61
C PHE A 154 1.33 -16.09 10.14
N VAL A 155 2.45 -15.92 9.48
CA VAL A 155 2.62 -16.35 8.07
C VAL A 155 2.54 -17.86 7.92
N ASP A 156 3.09 -18.62 8.85
CA ASP A 156 2.97 -20.09 8.83
C ASP A 156 1.53 -20.55 9.01
N GLU A 157 0.77 -19.90 9.89
CA GLU A 157 -0.61 -20.26 10.17
C GLU A 157 -1.60 -19.78 9.11
N THR A 158 -1.36 -18.62 8.48
CA THR A 158 -2.29 -18.01 7.51
C THR A 158 -1.95 -18.30 6.06
N LYS A 159 -0.67 -18.60 5.78
CA LYS A 159 -0.14 -18.82 4.43
C LYS A 159 -0.28 -17.60 3.51
N VAL A 160 -0.26 -16.39 4.05
CA VAL A 160 -0.28 -15.16 3.25
C VAL A 160 1.00 -15.03 2.41
N ASP A 161 0.89 -14.41 1.25
CA ASP A 161 1.98 -14.14 0.30
C ASP A 161 2.80 -12.92 0.70
N ALA A 162 2.10 -11.95 1.32
CA ALA A 162 2.68 -10.69 1.75
C ALA A 162 2.22 -10.36 3.18
N LEU A 163 3.08 -9.69 3.92
CA LEU A 163 2.82 -9.25 5.28
C LEU A 163 3.08 -7.76 5.44
N ALA A 164 2.02 -7.01 5.71
CA ALA A 164 2.11 -5.63 6.16
C ALA A 164 2.56 -5.61 7.63
N VAL A 165 3.58 -4.81 7.89
CA VAL A 165 4.25 -4.76 9.19
C VAL A 165 4.19 -3.37 9.80
N ALA A 166 3.91 -3.30 11.09
CA ALA A 166 3.94 -2.07 11.87
C ALA A 166 5.40 -1.75 12.27
N ILE A 167 5.88 -0.60 11.86
CA ILE A 167 7.25 -0.10 12.10
C ILE A 167 7.28 1.33 12.63
N GLY A 168 6.14 1.81 13.15
CA GLY A 168 6.00 3.17 13.68
C GLY A 168 5.55 4.20 12.64
N THR A 169 4.96 3.74 11.53
CA THR A 169 4.32 4.60 10.52
C THR A 169 2.82 4.64 10.70
N SER A 170 2.18 5.79 10.46
CA SER A 170 0.72 5.96 10.46
C SER A 170 0.20 6.28 9.07
N HIS A 171 -1.09 6.03 8.85
CA HIS A 171 -1.80 6.56 7.69
C HIS A 171 -1.89 8.09 7.72
N GLY A 172 -2.42 8.69 6.65
CA GLY A 172 -2.68 10.12 6.57
C GLY A 172 -1.44 10.97 6.31
N ALA A 173 -1.63 12.28 6.33
CA ALA A 173 -0.59 13.26 6.05
C ALA A 173 0.24 13.63 7.29
N TYR A 174 -0.32 13.52 8.49
CA TYR A 174 0.31 13.99 9.72
C TYR A 174 1.07 12.89 10.44
N LYS A 175 2.18 12.42 9.84
CA LYS A 175 2.95 11.27 10.34
C LYS A 175 3.95 11.65 11.42
N PHE A 176 4.76 12.70 11.18
CA PHE A 176 5.81 13.15 12.08
C PHE A 176 5.82 14.67 12.18
N THR A 177 6.13 15.19 13.37
CA THR A 177 6.22 16.65 13.65
C THR A 177 7.57 17.22 13.24
N ARG A 178 8.57 16.37 13.04
CA ARG A 178 9.93 16.69 12.56
C ARG A 178 10.41 15.60 11.59
N LYS A 179 11.45 15.88 10.81
CA LYS A 179 12.04 14.86 9.93
C LYS A 179 12.41 13.63 10.77
N PRO A 180 11.84 12.46 10.50
CA PRO A 180 12.08 11.28 11.32
C PRO A 180 13.54 10.82 11.21
N THR A 181 14.04 10.25 12.30
CA THR A 181 15.33 9.58 12.40
C THR A 181 15.11 8.08 12.58
N SER A 182 16.17 7.29 12.54
CA SER A 182 16.12 5.84 12.79
C SER A 182 15.54 5.45 14.17
N GLU A 183 15.44 6.39 15.09
CA GLU A 183 14.84 6.15 16.42
C GLU A 183 13.31 6.11 16.40
N VAL A 184 12.67 6.71 15.38
CA VAL A 184 11.21 6.76 15.24
C VAL A 184 10.68 5.87 14.12
N LEU A 185 11.59 5.23 13.36
CA LEU A 185 11.28 4.22 12.35
C LEU A 185 12.05 2.95 12.70
N ALA A 186 11.34 1.89 13.03
CA ALA A 186 11.94 0.63 13.44
C ALA A 186 12.38 -0.22 12.23
N MET A 187 13.30 0.29 11.42
CA MET A 187 13.77 -0.38 10.21
C MET A 187 14.51 -1.69 10.50
N ASP A 188 15.11 -1.83 11.70
CA ASP A 188 15.71 -3.09 12.17
C ASP A 188 14.67 -4.21 12.39
N VAL A 189 13.42 -3.86 12.62
CA VAL A 189 12.30 -4.82 12.68
C VAL A 189 12.09 -5.47 11.33
N ILE A 190 12.13 -4.70 10.22
CA ILE A 190 12.04 -5.23 8.86
C ILE A 190 13.17 -6.23 8.58
N GLU A 191 14.40 -5.90 8.98
CA GLU A 191 15.56 -6.77 8.79
C GLU A 191 15.39 -8.11 9.51
N LYS A 192 14.91 -8.09 10.76
CA LYS A 192 14.64 -9.28 11.57
C LYS A 192 13.48 -10.10 10.99
N ILE A 193 12.39 -9.45 10.57
CA ILE A 193 11.26 -10.12 9.93
C ILE A 193 11.70 -10.78 8.62
N HIS A 194 12.50 -10.11 7.80
CA HIS A 194 12.99 -10.69 6.56
C HIS A 194 13.91 -11.90 6.78
N ALA A 195 14.75 -11.87 7.81
CA ALA A 195 15.54 -13.05 8.20
C ALA A 195 14.65 -14.23 8.61
N ARG A 196 13.53 -13.94 9.29
CA ARG A 196 12.54 -14.94 9.70
C ARG A 196 11.67 -15.46 8.56
N LEU A 197 11.39 -14.59 7.58
CA LEU A 197 10.47 -14.82 6.45
C LEU A 197 11.16 -14.52 5.10
N PRO A 198 12.12 -15.35 4.67
CA PRO A 198 12.98 -15.02 3.54
C PRO A 198 12.30 -15.02 2.17
N ASN A 199 11.11 -15.61 2.03
CA ASN A 199 10.34 -15.63 0.78
C ASN A 199 8.93 -15.00 0.89
N THR A 200 8.55 -14.44 2.05
CA THR A 200 7.34 -13.65 2.20
C THR A 200 7.63 -12.20 1.83
N HIS A 201 6.74 -11.59 1.06
CA HIS A 201 6.87 -10.19 0.67
C HIS A 201 6.49 -9.27 1.82
N ILE A 202 7.42 -8.45 2.30
CA ILE A 202 7.13 -7.46 3.33
C ILE A 202 6.48 -6.24 2.67
N VAL A 203 5.48 -5.68 3.33
CA VAL A 203 4.75 -4.49 2.88
C VAL A 203 4.90 -3.37 3.89
N MET A 204 5.15 -2.16 3.39
CA MET A 204 5.18 -0.93 4.18
C MET A 204 3.94 -0.09 3.89
N HIS A 205 3.07 0.04 4.89
CA HIS A 205 1.97 1.00 4.91
C HIS A 205 2.38 2.33 5.53
N GLY A 206 1.56 3.36 5.34
CA GLY A 206 1.83 4.68 5.89
C GLY A 206 3.14 5.31 5.38
N SER A 207 3.63 4.91 4.22
CA SER A 207 4.99 5.19 3.73
C SER A 207 5.12 6.42 2.83
N SER A 208 4.08 7.20 2.62
CA SER A 208 4.17 8.48 1.89
C SER A 208 5.18 9.41 2.54
N SER A 209 6.01 10.05 1.72
CA SER A 209 7.09 10.96 2.18
C SER A 209 6.64 12.39 2.40
N VAL A 210 5.40 12.71 2.02
CA VAL A 210 4.74 14.01 2.19
C VAL A 210 5.67 15.17 1.80
N PRO A 211 6.07 15.27 0.50
CA PRO A 211 7.10 16.20 0.06
C PRO A 211 6.79 17.64 0.42
N GLN A 212 7.78 18.36 0.98
CA GLN A 212 7.62 19.75 1.42
C GLN A 212 7.23 20.69 0.28
N GLU A 213 7.76 20.46 -0.92
CA GLU A 213 7.43 21.24 -2.11
C GLU A 213 5.93 21.25 -2.41
N TRP A 214 5.25 20.12 -2.28
CA TRP A 214 3.80 20.02 -2.51
C TRP A 214 3.00 20.65 -1.37
N GLN A 215 3.48 20.58 -0.12
CA GLN A 215 2.89 21.31 1.00
C GLN A 215 2.96 22.82 0.78
N GLU A 216 4.11 23.34 0.30
CA GLU A 216 4.30 24.75 -0.01
C GLU A 216 3.36 25.21 -1.14
N VAL A 217 3.29 24.45 -2.24
CA VAL A 217 2.36 24.75 -3.34
C VAL A 217 0.91 24.74 -2.86
N PHE A 218 0.52 23.76 -2.05
CA PHE A 218 -0.83 23.65 -1.49
C PHE A 218 -1.18 24.86 -0.61
N LYS A 219 -0.29 25.24 0.30
CA LYS A 219 -0.47 26.41 1.20
C LYS A 219 -0.48 27.72 0.44
N ALA A 220 0.43 27.91 -0.53
CA ALA A 220 0.49 29.13 -1.37
C ALA A 220 -0.78 29.37 -2.18
N HIS A 221 -1.60 28.34 -2.40
CA HIS A 221 -2.84 28.41 -3.16
C HIS A 221 -4.09 28.14 -2.31
N GLY A 222 -4.06 28.66 -1.05
CA GLY A 222 -5.22 28.68 -0.15
C GLY A 222 -5.55 27.34 0.50
N GLY A 223 -4.63 26.40 0.50
CA GLY A 223 -4.72 25.19 1.32
C GLY A 223 -4.25 25.45 2.74
N GLU A 224 -4.89 24.81 3.71
CA GLU A 224 -4.48 24.85 5.11
C GLU A 224 -3.95 23.48 5.51
N MET A 225 -2.70 23.40 5.92
CA MET A 225 -2.02 22.18 6.36
C MET A 225 -0.98 22.54 7.41
N LYS A 226 -0.98 21.81 8.51
CA LYS A 226 0.13 21.89 9.49
C LYS A 226 1.40 21.37 8.85
N GLU A 227 2.55 21.87 9.30
CA GLU A 227 3.82 21.30 8.89
C GLU A 227 3.90 19.84 9.35
N THR A 228 4.29 18.98 8.44
CA THR A 228 4.41 17.55 8.69
C THR A 228 5.49 16.94 7.82
N TYR A 229 6.00 15.81 8.26
CA TYR A 229 7.02 15.04 7.57
C TYR A 229 6.53 13.60 7.38
N GLY A 230 6.81 13.02 6.24
CA GLY A 230 6.54 11.61 5.96
C GLY A 230 7.77 10.73 6.14
N VAL A 231 7.71 9.52 5.62
CA VAL A 231 8.82 8.57 5.66
C VAL A 231 9.90 9.01 4.67
N PRO A 232 11.17 9.16 5.10
CA PRO A 232 12.25 9.48 4.18
C PRO A 232 12.43 8.41 3.11
N VAL A 233 12.62 8.83 1.86
CA VAL A 233 12.81 7.91 0.73
C VAL A 233 14.00 6.97 0.96
N GLU A 234 15.07 7.47 1.56
CA GLU A 234 16.25 6.67 1.92
C GLU A 234 15.93 5.50 2.86
N GLU A 235 14.99 5.66 3.79
CA GLU A 235 14.55 4.59 4.68
C GLU A 235 13.67 3.57 3.94
N ILE A 236 12.83 4.02 3.02
CA ILE A 236 12.07 3.12 2.15
C ILE A 236 13.03 2.26 1.31
N VAL A 237 14.03 2.88 0.69
CA VAL A 237 15.06 2.17 -0.09
C VAL A 237 15.85 1.18 0.78
N ARG A 238 16.11 1.52 2.05
CA ARG A 238 16.69 0.58 3.02
C ARG A 238 15.77 -0.63 3.23
N GLY A 239 14.47 -0.41 3.45
CA GLY A 239 13.48 -1.49 3.58
C GLY A 239 13.43 -2.39 2.35
N ILE A 240 13.49 -1.81 1.15
CA ILE A 240 13.49 -2.58 -0.12
C ILE A 240 14.68 -3.53 -0.19
N LYS A 241 15.85 -3.15 0.31
CA LYS A 241 17.03 -4.03 0.40
C LYS A 241 16.84 -5.18 1.37
N HIS A 242 15.91 -5.05 2.31
CA HIS A 242 15.61 -6.02 3.36
C HIS A 242 14.22 -6.65 3.22
N GLY A 243 13.79 -6.95 2.00
CA GLY A 243 12.60 -7.78 1.74
C GLY A 243 11.29 -7.04 1.54
N VAL A 244 11.26 -5.71 1.65
CA VAL A 244 10.07 -4.93 1.26
C VAL A 244 9.88 -5.03 -0.25
N ARG A 245 8.65 -5.39 -0.66
CA ARG A 245 8.28 -5.58 -2.08
C ARG A 245 7.05 -4.78 -2.48
N LYS A 246 6.31 -4.26 -1.53
CA LYS A 246 5.20 -3.34 -1.75
C LYS A 246 5.35 -2.16 -0.80
N VAL A 247 5.19 -0.96 -1.33
CA VAL A 247 5.21 0.30 -0.58
C VAL A 247 3.94 1.08 -0.96
N ASN A 248 3.09 1.34 0.03
CA ASN A 248 1.85 2.07 -0.20
C ASN A 248 2.12 3.58 -0.25
N ILE A 249 1.83 4.18 -1.41
CA ILE A 249 1.96 5.63 -1.64
C ILE A 249 0.59 6.17 -2.07
N ASP A 250 -0.06 6.93 -1.21
CA ASP A 250 -1.35 7.57 -1.49
C ASP A 250 -1.30 9.08 -1.20
N THR A 251 -0.95 9.47 0.02
CA THR A 251 -0.93 10.89 0.45
C THR A 251 -0.09 11.76 -0.48
N ASP A 252 1.08 11.28 -0.94
CA ASP A 252 1.94 12.02 -1.88
C ASP A 252 1.19 12.32 -3.18
N CYS A 253 0.47 11.33 -3.71
CA CYS A 253 -0.31 11.44 -4.95
C CYS A 253 -1.48 12.41 -4.79
N ARG A 254 -2.23 12.29 -3.69
CA ARG A 254 -3.36 13.19 -3.36
C ARG A 254 -2.86 14.63 -3.21
N LEU A 255 -1.77 14.82 -2.50
CA LEU A 255 -1.20 16.15 -2.23
C LEU A 255 -0.73 16.83 -3.52
N ALA A 256 0.04 16.14 -4.37
CA ALA A 256 0.51 16.66 -5.64
C ALA A 256 -0.65 17.06 -6.57
N MET A 257 -1.66 16.20 -6.72
CA MET A 257 -2.85 16.50 -7.53
C MET A 257 -3.61 17.70 -7.00
N THR A 258 -3.90 17.72 -5.69
CA THR A 258 -4.71 18.77 -5.08
C THR A 258 -3.98 20.11 -5.07
N ALA A 259 -2.67 20.11 -4.82
CA ALA A 259 -1.83 21.31 -4.84
C ALA A 259 -1.86 21.98 -6.23
N VAL A 260 -1.68 21.18 -7.30
CA VAL A 260 -1.70 21.72 -8.67
C VAL A 260 -3.12 22.10 -9.12
N PHE A 261 -4.15 21.32 -8.74
CA PHE A 261 -5.53 21.68 -9.00
C PHE A 261 -5.86 23.07 -8.42
N ARG A 262 -5.53 23.30 -7.13
CA ARG A 262 -5.73 24.60 -6.47
C ARG A 262 -4.94 25.71 -7.14
N LYS A 263 -3.67 25.47 -7.47
CA LYS A 263 -2.80 26.42 -8.18
C LYS A 263 -3.44 26.89 -9.49
N VAL A 264 -3.85 25.95 -10.33
CA VAL A 264 -4.45 26.30 -11.64
C VAL A 264 -5.79 27.01 -11.46
N ALA A 265 -6.64 26.54 -10.53
CA ALA A 265 -7.93 27.19 -10.25
C ALA A 265 -7.77 28.63 -9.77
N MET A 266 -6.78 28.93 -8.95
CA MET A 266 -6.51 30.31 -8.51
C MET A 266 -5.90 31.17 -9.61
N GLN A 267 -5.09 30.62 -10.50
CA GLN A 267 -4.42 31.35 -11.57
C GLN A 267 -5.32 31.61 -12.77
N THR A 268 -6.35 30.77 -12.98
CA THR A 268 -7.24 30.82 -14.13
C THR A 268 -8.70 31.01 -13.71
N ARG A 269 -8.99 32.14 -13.05
CA ARG A 269 -10.28 32.42 -12.38
C ARG A 269 -11.51 32.38 -13.29
N THR A 270 -11.34 32.54 -14.60
CA THR A 270 -12.41 32.51 -15.60
C THR A 270 -12.64 31.12 -16.18
N GLU A 271 -11.77 30.17 -15.86
CA GLU A 271 -11.89 28.81 -16.38
C GLU A 271 -12.92 28.02 -15.56
N PHE A 272 -13.74 27.23 -16.24
CA PHE A 272 -14.78 26.39 -15.65
C PHE A 272 -14.84 24.98 -16.23
N ASP A 273 -13.98 24.66 -17.23
CA ASP A 273 -13.86 23.30 -17.73
C ASP A 273 -12.99 22.45 -16.77
N PRO A 274 -13.55 21.42 -16.10
CA PRO A 274 -12.80 20.61 -15.12
C PRO A 274 -11.55 19.94 -15.72
N ARG A 275 -11.54 19.65 -17.02
CA ARG A 275 -10.38 19.05 -17.69
C ARG A 275 -9.15 19.96 -17.68
N LYS A 276 -9.35 21.27 -17.64
CA LYS A 276 -8.28 22.26 -17.56
C LYS A 276 -7.59 22.29 -16.20
N PHE A 277 -8.27 21.84 -15.15
CA PHE A 277 -7.73 21.70 -13.80
C PHE A 277 -7.16 20.30 -13.58
N LEU A 278 -7.87 19.27 -14.04
CA LEU A 278 -7.52 17.87 -13.81
C LEU A 278 -6.29 17.43 -14.62
N LYS A 279 -6.13 17.92 -15.85
CA LYS A 279 -4.97 17.53 -16.68
C LYS A 279 -3.63 17.92 -16.07
N PRO A 280 -3.37 19.19 -15.67
CA PRO A 280 -2.11 19.53 -14.99
C PRO A 280 -1.93 18.79 -13.65
N ALA A 281 -3.02 18.56 -12.90
CA ALA A 281 -2.99 17.80 -11.65
C ALA A 281 -2.57 16.33 -11.90
N MET A 282 -3.10 15.70 -12.93
CA MET A 282 -2.70 14.37 -13.37
C MET A 282 -1.21 14.32 -13.79
N GLU A 283 -0.74 15.32 -14.52
CA GLU A 283 0.66 15.43 -14.95
C GLU A 283 1.61 15.51 -13.73
N ALA A 284 1.25 16.29 -12.70
CA ALA A 284 2.03 16.39 -11.47
C ALA A 284 2.10 15.04 -10.73
N MET A 285 0.98 14.34 -10.62
CA MET A 285 0.96 13.01 -10.03
C MET A 285 1.76 12.00 -10.86
N ARG A 286 1.66 12.03 -12.19
CA ARG A 286 2.47 11.19 -13.07
C ARG A 286 3.97 11.39 -12.83
N ASP A 287 4.41 12.63 -12.73
CA ASP A 287 5.82 12.95 -12.56
C ASP A 287 6.32 12.50 -11.16
N LEU A 288 5.48 12.64 -10.13
CA LEU A 288 5.73 12.06 -8.81
C LEU A 288 5.84 10.53 -8.85
N CYS A 289 4.89 9.84 -9.49
CA CYS A 289 4.93 8.38 -9.62
C CYS A 289 6.19 7.91 -10.36
N ARG A 290 6.58 8.62 -11.43
CA ARG A 290 7.83 8.33 -12.15
C ARG A 290 9.04 8.40 -11.23
N GLU A 291 9.14 9.48 -10.46
CA GLU A 291 10.22 9.63 -9.48
C GLU A 291 10.26 8.49 -8.46
N ARG A 292 9.10 8.07 -7.93
CA ARG A 292 9.02 6.95 -6.99
C ARG A 292 9.43 5.62 -7.63
N PHE A 293 9.02 5.35 -8.87
CA PHE A 293 9.46 4.15 -9.59
C PHE A 293 10.98 4.10 -9.79
N GLU A 294 11.61 5.23 -10.08
CA GLU A 294 13.06 5.35 -10.18
C GLU A 294 13.74 5.15 -8.82
N GLN A 295 13.28 5.85 -7.78
CA GLN A 295 13.84 5.79 -6.43
C GLN A 295 13.71 4.40 -5.78
N PHE A 296 12.58 3.72 -6.01
CA PHE A 296 12.33 2.37 -5.45
C PHE A 296 12.95 1.25 -6.28
N GLY A 297 13.55 1.57 -7.42
CA GLY A 297 14.26 0.60 -8.27
C GLY A 297 13.34 -0.30 -9.08
N THR A 298 12.06 0.07 -9.28
CA THR A 298 11.15 -0.66 -10.18
C THR A 298 11.36 -0.31 -11.66
N ALA A 299 11.91 0.86 -11.95
CA ALA A 299 12.22 1.31 -13.29
C ALA A 299 13.11 0.31 -14.05
N GLY A 300 12.81 0.05 -15.33
CA GLY A 300 13.52 -0.87 -16.21
C GLY A 300 13.25 -2.35 -15.91
N ASN A 301 12.15 -2.70 -15.24
CA ASN A 301 11.85 -4.07 -14.87
C ASN A 301 10.53 -4.62 -15.44
N ALA A 302 9.61 -3.82 -15.97
CA ALA A 302 8.35 -4.32 -16.52
C ALA A 302 8.60 -5.34 -17.65
N SER A 303 9.47 -5.01 -18.58
CA SER A 303 9.84 -5.87 -19.73
C SER A 303 10.51 -7.20 -19.32
N LYS A 304 11.00 -7.31 -18.10
CA LYS A 304 11.63 -8.52 -17.54
C LYS A 304 10.65 -9.44 -16.84
N ILE A 305 9.46 -8.97 -16.51
CA ILE A 305 8.46 -9.72 -15.75
C ILE A 305 7.49 -10.41 -16.69
N LYS A 306 7.38 -11.71 -16.56
CA LYS A 306 6.36 -12.51 -17.25
C LYS A 306 5.12 -12.59 -16.38
N VAL A 307 4.01 -12.08 -16.88
CA VAL A 307 2.70 -12.21 -16.24
C VAL A 307 2.32 -13.69 -16.13
N ILE A 308 1.88 -14.10 -14.96
CA ILE A 308 1.44 -15.47 -14.66
C ILE A 308 -0.08 -15.45 -14.54
N PRO A 309 -0.82 -16.21 -15.38
CA PRO A 309 -2.27 -16.29 -15.29
C PRO A 309 -2.74 -16.83 -13.92
N LEU A 310 -3.89 -16.35 -13.43
CA LEU A 310 -4.47 -16.80 -12.15
C LEU A 310 -4.64 -18.31 -12.10
N SER A 311 -5.05 -18.96 -13.22
CA SER A 311 -5.19 -20.40 -13.29
C SER A 311 -3.88 -21.16 -13.06
N GLU A 312 -2.75 -20.58 -13.44
CA GLU A 312 -1.42 -21.14 -13.17
C GLU A 312 -0.99 -20.86 -11.72
N MET A 313 -1.26 -19.68 -11.21
CA MET A 313 -1.04 -19.36 -9.80
C MET A 313 -1.82 -20.30 -8.88
N ALA A 314 -3.10 -20.56 -9.18
CA ALA A 314 -3.91 -21.52 -8.43
C ALA A 314 -3.33 -22.94 -8.41
N LYS A 315 -2.65 -23.39 -9.48
CA LYS A 315 -1.95 -24.67 -9.48
C LYS A 315 -0.72 -24.64 -8.56
N ARG A 316 0.03 -23.55 -8.56
CA ARG A 316 1.21 -23.38 -7.69
C ARG A 316 0.84 -23.39 -6.23
N TYR A 317 -0.26 -22.68 -5.84
CA TYR A 317 -0.78 -22.75 -4.48
C TYR A 317 -1.17 -24.18 -4.08
N ARG A 318 -1.96 -24.87 -4.92
CA ARG A 318 -2.39 -26.25 -4.64
C ARG A 318 -1.21 -27.24 -4.52
N SER A 319 -0.11 -26.99 -5.19
CA SER A 319 1.08 -27.86 -5.12
C SER A 319 2.00 -27.54 -3.94
N GLY A 320 1.74 -26.50 -3.16
CA GLY A 320 2.63 -26.02 -2.10
C GLY A 320 3.89 -25.31 -2.62
N ALA A 321 3.99 -25.04 -3.94
CA ALA A 321 5.16 -24.39 -4.52
C ALA A 321 5.38 -22.95 -4.04
N LEU A 322 4.32 -22.34 -3.48
CA LEU A 322 4.33 -20.96 -2.96
C LEU A 322 4.24 -20.92 -1.42
N ASP A 323 4.32 -22.08 -0.76
CA ASP A 323 4.27 -22.11 0.71
C ASP A 323 5.38 -21.26 1.32
N PRO A 324 5.08 -20.52 2.41
CA PRO A 324 6.06 -19.69 3.08
C PRO A 324 7.19 -20.54 3.68
N ARG A 325 8.39 -19.99 3.65
CA ARG A 325 9.57 -20.58 4.32
C ARG A 325 9.82 -19.80 5.60
N ILE A 326 9.87 -20.53 6.70
CA ILE A 326 10.15 -19.94 8.00
C ILE A 326 11.62 -20.19 8.33
N GLY A 327 12.41 -19.12 8.38
CA GLY A 327 13.83 -19.18 8.74
C GLY A 327 14.03 -19.44 10.23
N ASP A 328 15.18 -20.00 10.59
CA ASP A 328 15.60 -20.14 11.98
C ASP A 328 16.38 -18.89 12.42
N MET A 329 15.89 -18.17 13.43
CA MET A 329 16.54 -16.97 13.96
C MET A 329 17.92 -17.24 14.57
N ASN A 330 18.17 -18.49 14.99
CA ASN A 330 19.45 -18.89 15.58
C ASN A 330 20.51 -19.28 14.53
N ALA A 331 20.14 -19.34 13.25
CA ALA A 331 21.08 -19.70 12.17
C ALA A 331 21.89 -18.50 11.62
N ALA A 332 21.57 -17.28 12.08
CA ALA A 332 22.19 -16.02 11.60
C ALA A 332 23.04 -15.31 12.67
N ALA A 333 23.41 -15.99 13.77
CA ALA A 333 24.29 -15.46 14.80
C ALA A 333 25.77 -15.89 14.58
#